data_483eac021028f39df3a5c7daf61f22f2
#
_entry.id   483eac021028f39df3a5c7daf61f22f2
#
_cell.length_a   1.000
_cell.length_b   1.000
_cell.length_c   1.000
_cell.angle_alpha   90.00
_cell.angle_beta   90.00
_cell.angle_gamma   90.00
#
_symmetry.space_group_name_H-M   'P 1'
#
loop_
_entity.id
_entity.type
_entity.pdbx_description
1 polymer ?
#
loop_
_entity_poly.entity_id
_entity_poly.type
_entity_poly.pdbx_seq_one_letter_code
_entity_poly.pdbx_strand_id
1 'polypeptide(L)'
;MAKQRQVRIEQKSALASMQQLETRSDEQLESETKFKAAALAILGARAAERYDAKASRDYFRRAIAAARPQERMQLRRMADASLALAERRPDDLKTAVERLGQAPPSGRQLLLLRFMGLVAPPPGAPFLMRARGVLLIILLVIVLLAVGLGLVELIALPFGGVSLGGGLLLGVLLVVVAIGILALFGRRRQAKALEQRAAASRG
;
A
#
# COMPACT_ATOMS: atom_id res chain seq x y z
N MET A 1 -1.36 43.78 8.98
CA MET A 1 -0.96 43.20 7.69
C MET A 1 0.42 42.51 7.69
N ALA A 2 1.43 42.99 8.44
CA ALA A 2 2.76 42.38 8.51
C ALA A 2 2.77 40.92 9.05
N LYS A 3 1.98 40.63 10.08
CA LYS A 3 1.92 39.31 10.73
C LYS A 3 1.40 38.20 9.80
N GLN A 4 0.42 38.51 8.93
CA GLN A 4 -0.09 37.56 7.93
C GLN A 4 0.92 37.27 6.81
N ARG A 5 1.76 38.25 6.47
CA ARG A 5 2.81 38.11 5.45
C ARG A 5 3.95 37.22 5.95
N GLN A 6 4.35 37.33 7.20
CA GLN A 6 5.35 36.49 7.83
C GLN A 6 4.89 35.02 7.92
N VAL A 7 3.66 34.78 8.37
CA VAL A 7 3.09 33.41 8.43
C VAL A 7 3.05 32.76 7.05
N ARG A 8 2.75 33.53 5.99
CA ARG A 8 2.70 33.02 4.62
C ARG A 8 4.08 32.71 4.03
N ILE A 9 5.11 33.44 4.43
CA ILE A 9 6.51 33.21 4.04
C ILE A 9 7.06 31.98 4.76
N GLU A 10 6.78 31.83 6.05
CA GLU A 10 7.20 30.66 6.84
C GLU A 10 6.53 29.37 6.35
N GLN A 11 5.24 29.40 5.98
CA GLN A 11 4.56 28.26 5.39
C GLN A 11 5.13 27.86 4.02
N LYS A 12 5.47 28.82 3.17
CA LYS A 12 6.11 28.52 1.87
C LYS A 12 7.51 27.93 2.04
N SER A 13 8.29 28.40 2.99
CA SER A 13 9.62 27.86 3.29
C SER A 13 9.55 26.47 3.91
N ALA A 14 8.56 26.20 4.75
CA ALA A 14 8.32 24.88 5.33
C ALA A 14 7.89 23.84 4.29
N LEU A 15 7.01 24.23 3.36
CA LEU A 15 6.61 23.36 2.23
C LEU A 15 7.77 23.05 1.29
N ALA A 16 8.59 24.05 0.95
CA ALA A 16 9.76 23.85 0.11
C ALA A 16 10.81 22.94 0.79
N SER A 17 11.00 23.10 2.10
CA SER A 17 11.90 22.22 2.86
C SER A 17 11.37 20.78 2.99
N MET A 18 10.05 20.59 3.11
CA MET A 18 9.44 19.26 3.07
C MET A 18 9.62 18.57 1.72
N GLN A 19 9.41 19.30 0.61
CA GLN A 19 9.63 18.74 -0.73
C GLN A 19 11.09 18.34 -0.95
N GLN A 20 12.05 19.10 -0.45
CA GLN A 20 13.47 18.75 -0.51
C GLN A 20 13.80 17.51 0.33
N LEU A 21 13.13 17.31 1.47
CA LEU A 21 13.31 16.11 2.29
C LEU A 21 12.70 14.87 1.64
N GLU A 22 11.57 15.00 0.94
CA GLU A 22 10.93 13.88 0.24
C GLU A 22 11.78 13.24 -0.85
N THR A 23 12.71 13.97 -1.45
CA THR A 23 13.61 13.45 -2.49
C THR A 23 14.86 12.77 -1.94
N ARG A 24 15.14 12.88 -0.63
CA ARG A 24 16.33 12.31 0.00
C ARG A 24 16.20 10.80 0.24
N SER A 25 17.34 10.10 0.31
CA SER A 25 17.38 8.69 0.67
C SER A 25 17.03 8.48 2.16
N ASP A 26 16.68 7.25 2.53
CA ASP A 26 16.32 6.91 3.92
C ASP A 26 17.50 7.17 4.87
N GLU A 27 18.75 6.89 4.42
CA GLU A 27 19.96 7.15 5.21
C GLU A 27 20.20 8.65 5.45
N GLN A 28 19.95 9.46 4.42
CA GLN A 28 20.05 10.92 4.53
C GLN A 28 18.99 11.50 5.45
N LEU A 29 17.78 10.93 5.45
CA LEU A 29 16.72 11.32 6.36
C LEU A 29 16.99 10.91 7.80
N GLU A 30 17.61 9.75 8.03
CA GLU A 30 18.00 9.33 9.38
C GLU A 30 19.09 10.22 10.00
N SER A 31 20.02 10.72 9.19
CA SER A 31 21.10 11.62 9.61
C SER A 31 20.67 13.09 9.73
N GLU A 32 19.44 13.44 9.32
CA GLU A 32 18.94 14.83 9.34
C GLU A 32 18.75 15.33 10.80
N THR A 33 19.42 16.43 11.12
CA THR A 33 19.38 17.01 12.47
C THR A 33 18.50 18.25 12.55
N LYS A 34 18.51 19.11 11.52
CA LYS A 34 17.81 20.41 11.52
C LYS A 34 16.28 20.24 11.44
N PHE A 35 15.82 19.29 10.61
CA PHE A 35 14.40 18.98 10.42
C PHE A 35 14.06 17.57 10.86
N LYS A 36 14.63 17.16 11.99
CA LYS A 36 14.56 15.78 12.51
C LYS A 36 13.13 15.24 12.61
N ALA A 37 12.18 16.04 13.09
CA ALA A 37 10.78 15.61 13.22
C ALA A 37 10.13 15.32 11.86
N ALA A 38 10.37 16.19 10.87
CA ALA A 38 9.84 16.01 9.51
C ALA A 38 10.50 14.82 8.80
N ALA A 39 11.82 14.67 8.90
CA ALA A 39 12.56 13.55 8.34
C ALA A 39 12.08 12.21 8.88
N LEU A 40 11.91 12.09 10.20
CA LEU A 40 11.37 10.89 10.84
C LEU A 40 9.91 10.61 10.45
N ALA A 41 9.09 11.66 10.24
CA ALA A 41 7.72 11.48 9.78
C ALA A 41 7.67 10.94 8.34
N ILE A 42 8.56 11.40 7.45
CA ILE A 42 8.70 10.88 6.08
C ILE A 42 9.12 9.41 6.11
N LEU A 43 10.11 9.04 6.95
CA LEU A 43 10.51 7.64 7.12
C LEU A 43 9.37 6.78 7.64
N GLY A 44 8.57 7.30 8.58
CA GLY A 44 7.38 6.64 9.08
C GLY A 44 6.32 6.40 8.00
N ALA A 45 6.10 7.40 7.12
CA ALA A 45 5.18 7.28 6.00
C ALA A 45 5.68 6.24 4.96
N ARG A 46 6.98 6.28 4.61
CA ARG A 46 7.59 5.30 3.70
C ARG A 46 7.54 3.87 4.26
N ALA A 47 7.75 3.70 5.56
CA ALA A 47 7.59 2.41 6.22
C ALA A 47 6.14 1.92 6.14
N ALA A 48 5.16 2.82 6.29
CA ALA A 48 3.75 2.49 6.12
C ALA A 48 3.41 2.07 4.67
N GLU A 49 3.96 2.74 3.66
CA GLU A 49 3.81 2.36 2.25
C GLU A 49 4.38 0.96 1.96
N ARG A 50 5.43 0.57 2.67
CA ARG A 50 6.00 -0.79 2.64
C ARG A 50 5.23 -1.79 3.51
N TYR A 51 4.13 -1.37 4.13
CA TYR A 51 3.32 -2.15 5.07
C TYR A 51 4.09 -2.62 6.32
N ASP A 52 5.16 -1.91 6.69
CA ASP A 52 5.90 -2.15 7.94
C ASP A 52 5.31 -1.28 9.06
N ALA A 53 4.27 -1.81 9.71
CA ALA A 53 3.59 -1.11 10.80
C ALA A 53 4.49 -0.90 12.02
N LYS A 54 5.47 -1.80 12.26
CA LYS A 54 6.38 -1.70 13.40
C LYS A 54 7.37 -0.54 13.21
N ALA A 55 8.05 -0.50 12.08
CA ALA A 55 8.97 0.58 11.75
C ALA A 55 8.23 1.93 11.66
N SER A 56 7.06 1.97 11.00
CA SER A 56 6.23 3.17 10.90
C SER A 56 5.89 3.74 12.28
N ARG A 57 5.42 2.89 13.21
CA ARG A 57 5.09 3.30 14.58
C ARG A 57 6.30 3.85 15.33
N ASP A 58 7.46 3.23 15.16
CA ASP A 58 8.70 3.65 15.82
C ASP A 58 9.18 5.00 15.31
N TYR A 59 9.20 5.20 13.99
CA TYR A 59 9.56 6.48 13.38
C TYR A 59 8.61 7.60 13.80
N PHE A 60 7.29 7.39 13.76
CA PHE A 60 6.33 8.40 14.19
C PHE A 60 6.43 8.72 15.68
N ARG A 61 6.68 7.74 16.54
CA ARG A 61 6.92 7.99 17.97
C ARG A 61 8.13 8.90 18.17
N ARG A 62 9.23 8.63 17.49
CA ARG A 62 10.45 9.46 17.51
C ARG A 62 10.20 10.84 16.90
N ALA A 63 9.43 10.94 15.81
CA ALA A 63 9.04 12.19 15.18
C ALA A 63 8.25 13.09 16.15
N ILE A 64 7.23 12.54 16.81
CA ILE A 64 6.40 13.25 17.78
C ILE A 64 7.21 13.70 18.99
N ALA A 65 8.18 12.90 19.47
CA ALA A 65 9.06 13.27 20.55
C ALA A 65 9.99 14.44 20.18
N ALA A 66 10.50 14.47 18.95
CA ALA A 66 11.36 15.52 18.42
C ALA A 66 10.61 16.79 17.98
N ALA A 67 9.30 16.72 17.83
CA ALA A 67 8.47 17.81 17.29
C ALA A 67 8.14 18.88 18.32
N ARG A 68 7.96 20.11 17.83
CA ARG A 68 7.43 21.22 18.61
C ARG A 68 6.00 20.94 19.07
N PRO A 69 5.56 21.47 20.23
CA PRO A 69 4.21 21.21 20.76
C PRO A 69 3.09 21.48 19.75
N GLN A 70 3.22 22.49 18.91
CA GLN A 70 2.25 22.91 17.89
C GLN A 70 2.12 21.90 16.74
N GLU A 71 3.20 21.18 16.42
CA GLU A 71 3.27 20.20 15.31
C GLU A 71 2.81 18.80 15.73
N ARG A 72 2.84 18.50 17.04
CA ARG A 72 2.56 17.15 17.58
C ARG A 72 1.20 16.63 17.21
N MET A 73 0.18 17.50 17.21
CA MET A 73 -1.19 17.08 16.86
C MET A 73 -1.28 16.65 15.40
N GLN A 74 -0.64 17.39 14.49
CA GLN A 74 -0.63 17.06 13.07
C GLN A 74 0.15 15.77 12.82
N LEU A 75 1.31 15.59 13.46
CA LEU A 75 2.09 14.35 13.36
C LEU A 75 1.33 13.14 13.90
N ARG A 76 0.54 13.28 14.97
CA ARG A 76 -0.34 12.19 15.45
C ARG A 76 -1.38 11.82 14.41
N ARG A 77 -2.06 12.79 13.78
CA ARG A 77 -3.02 12.52 12.70
C ARG A 77 -2.36 11.83 11.49
N MET A 78 -1.14 12.25 11.12
CA MET A 78 -0.37 11.58 10.07
C MET A 78 0.00 10.15 10.48
N ALA A 79 0.42 9.94 11.72
CA ALA A 79 0.73 8.61 12.25
C ALA A 79 -0.49 7.69 12.21
N ASP A 80 -1.66 8.17 12.61
CA ASP A 80 -2.92 7.40 12.58
C ASP A 80 -3.26 6.96 11.15
N ALA A 81 -3.16 7.86 10.17
CA ALA A 81 -3.40 7.53 8.77
C ALA A 81 -2.37 6.53 8.22
N SER A 82 -1.08 6.75 8.50
CA SER A 82 0.00 5.87 8.06
C SER A 82 -0.10 4.49 8.69
N LEU A 83 -0.43 4.39 9.97
CA LEU A 83 -0.62 3.10 10.65
C LEU A 83 -1.85 2.36 10.15
N ALA A 84 -2.95 3.06 9.89
CA ALA A 84 -4.14 2.47 9.29
C ALA A 84 -3.84 1.87 7.90
N LEU A 85 -2.98 2.53 7.10
CA LEU A 85 -2.48 2.00 5.83
C LEU A 85 -1.60 0.76 6.05
N ALA A 86 -0.59 0.86 6.93
CA ALA A 86 0.37 -0.21 7.19
C ALA A 86 -0.31 -1.47 7.74
N GLU A 87 -1.31 -1.30 8.59
CA GLU A 87 -2.10 -2.38 9.20
C GLU A 87 -3.28 -2.83 8.32
N ARG A 88 -3.44 -2.22 7.14
CA ARG A 88 -4.48 -2.55 6.15
C ARG A 88 -5.90 -2.44 6.72
N ARG A 89 -6.15 -1.38 7.48
CA ARG A 89 -7.45 -1.06 8.06
C ARG A 89 -8.15 0.04 7.24
N PRO A 90 -8.95 -0.32 6.21
CA PRO A 90 -9.48 0.64 5.23
C PRO A 90 -10.45 1.66 5.85
N ASP A 91 -11.25 1.25 6.82
CA ASP A 91 -12.25 2.13 7.45
C ASP A 91 -11.56 3.18 8.33
N ASP A 92 -10.54 2.78 9.08
CA ASP A 92 -9.72 3.69 9.89
C ASP A 92 -8.90 4.63 9.01
N LEU A 93 -8.37 4.13 7.88
CA LEU A 93 -7.64 4.94 6.90
C LEU A 93 -8.53 6.04 6.33
N LYS A 94 -9.76 5.71 5.92
CA LYS A 94 -10.72 6.69 5.42
C LYS A 94 -10.94 7.81 6.44
N THR A 95 -11.27 7.44 7.68
CA THR A 95 -11.52 8.39 8.76
C THR A 95 -10.29 9.24 9.10
N ALA A 96 -9.10 8.64 9.12
CA ALA A 96 -7.86 9.35 9.42
C ALA A 96 -7.48 10.35 8.33
N VAL A 97 -7.67 9.99 7.05
CA VAL A 97 -7.40 10.88 5.89
C VAL A 97 -8.39 12.05 5.87
N GLU A 98 -9.67 11.81 6.17
CA GLU A 98 -10.68 12.88 6.31
C GLU A 98 -10.31 13.88 7.43
N ARG A 99 -9.78 13.39 8.57
CA ARG A 99 -9.27 14.25 9.65
C ARG A 99 -8.03 15.07 9.28
N LEU A 100 -7.28 14.64 8.27
CA LEU A 100 -6.18 15.42 7.69
C LEU A 100 -6.66 16.49 6.70
N GLY A 101 -7.96 16.53 6.37
CA GLY A 101 -8.53 17.43 5.36
C GLY A 101 -8.18 17.03 3.93
N GLN A 102 -7.77 15.78 3.71
CA GLN A 102 -7.48 15.24 2.40
C GLN A 102 -8.66 14.45 1.84
N ALA A 103 -8.75 14.36 0.51
CA ALA A 103 -9.76 13.53 -0.12
C ALA A 103 -9.55 12.05 0.25
N PRO A 104 -10.62 11.34 0.69
CA PRO A 104 -10.50 9.94 1.07
C PRO A 104 -10.10 9.08 -0.16
N PRO A 105 -9.38 7.95 0.07
CA PRO A 105 -9.03 7.03 -0.99
C PRO A 105 -10.29 6.51 -1.70
N SER A 106 -10.18 6.25 -3.00
CA SER A 106 -11.30 5.75 -3.80
C SER A 106 -11.81 4.40 -3.28
N GLY A 107 -13.10 4.12 -3.49
CA GLY A 107 -13.72 2.86 -3.05
C GLY A 107 -12.99 1.62 -3.57
N ARG A 108 -12.40 1.68 -4.79
CA ARG A 108 -11.57 0.59 -5.34
C ARG A 108 -10.28 0.38 -4.56
N GLN A 109 -9.62 1.45 -4.13
CA GLN A 109 -8.41 1.38 -3.31
C GLN A 109 -8.70 0.81 -1.93
N LEU A 110 -9.80 1.22 -1.31
CA LEU A 110 -10.26 0.68 -0.02
C LEU A 110 -10.62 -0.80 -0.13
N LEU A 111 -11.31 -1.22 -1.20
CA LEU A 111 -11.65 -2.61 -1.45
C LEU A 111 -10.40 -3.47 -1.66
N LEU A 112 -9.42 -2.97 -2.43
CA LEU A 112 -8.15 -3.66 -2.63
C LEU A 112 -7.39 -3.82 -1.31
N LEU A 113 -7.35 -2.76 -0.49
CA LEU A 113 -6.71 -2.79 0.82
C LEU A 113 -7.40 -3.78 1.77
N ARG A 114 -8.73 -3.84 1.73
CA ARG A 114 -9.53 -4.82 2.50
C ARG A 114 -9.24 -6.25 2.07
N PHE A 115 -9.15 -6.49 0.76
CA PHE A 115 -8.80 -7.79 0.20
C PHE A 115 -7.37 -8.20 0.58
N MET A 116 -6.42 -7.28 0.46
CA MET A 116 -5.03 -7.52 0.89
C MET A 116 -4.94 -7.82 2.39
N GLY A 117 -5.70 -7.11 3.23
CA GLY A 117 -5.74 -7.38 4.68
C GLY A 117 -6.33 -8.75 5.03
N LEU A 118 -7.26 -9.24 4.20
CA LEU A 118 -7.87 -10.56 4.38
C LEU A 118 -6.91 -11.70 4.01
N VAL A 119 -6.17 -11.55 2.89
CA VAL A 119 -5.28 -12.58 2.32
C VAL A 119 -3.92 -12.60 3.03
N ALA A 120 -3.37 -11.42 3.32
CA ALA A 120 -2.06 -11.29 3.94
C ALA A 120 -2.18 -10.42 5.21
N PRO A 121 -2.43 -11.03 6.38
CA PRO A 121 -2.53 -10.29 7.63
C PRO A 121 -1.21 -9.59 8.00
N PRO A 122 -1.27 -8.47 8.75
CA PRO A 122 -0.09 -7.70 9.11
C PRO A 122 0.90 -8.51 9.96
N PRO A 123 2.20 -8.17 9.93
CA PRO A 123 3.19 -8.80 10.79
C PRO A 123 2.83 -8.58 12.26
N GLY A 124 2.76 -9.69 13.03
CA GLY A 124 2.32 -9.66 14.44
C GLY A 124 0.87 -10.09 14.67
N ALA A 125 0.09 -10.36 13.61
CA ALA A 125 -1.25 -10.91 13.76
C ALA A 125 -1.24 -12.29 14.46
N PRO A 126 -2.27 -12.59 15.28
CA PRO A 126 -2.39 -13.89 15.95
C PRO A 126 -2.45 -15.02 14.93
N PHE A 127 -1.99 -16.21 15.37
CA PHE A 127 -1.90 -17.42 14.51
C PHE A 127 -3.20 -17.73 13.74
N LEU A 128 -4.35 -17.58 14.37
CA LEU A 128 -5.66 -17.78 13.75
C LEU A 128 -5.91 -16.88 12.53
N MET A 129 -5.47 -15.63 12.56
CA MET A 129 -5.61 -14.72 11.41
C MET A 129 -4.69 -15.14 10.26
N ARG A 130 -3.49 -15.64 10.57
CA ARG A 130 -2.55 -16.16 9.56
C ARG A 130 -3.08 -17.44 8.94
N ALA A 131 -3.59 -18.37 9.75
CA ALA A 131 -4.19 -19.61 9.29
C ALA A 131 -5.39 -19.34 8.35
N ARG A 132 -6.25 -18.36 8.68
CA ARG A 132 -7.35 -17.93 7.82
C ARG A 132 -6.86 -17.41 6.46
N GLY A 133 -5.78 -16.62 6.42
CA GLY A 133 -5.21 -16.12 5.17
C GLY A 133 -4.69 -17.24 4.29
N VAL A 134 -3.97 -18.20 4.86
CA VAL A 134 -3.48 -19.40 4.16
C VAL A 134 -4.66 -20.25 3.63
N LEU A 135 -5.67 -20.46 4.44
CA LEU A 135 -6.86 -21.24 4.06
C LEU A 135 -7.62 -20.58 2.90
N LEU A 136 -7.73 -19.25 2.90
CA LEU A 136 -8.32 -18.50 1.79
C LEU A 136 -7.51 -18.61 0.49
N ILE A 137 -6.17 -18.60 0.59
CA ILE A 137 -5.31 -18.82 -0.59
C ILE A 137 -5.51 -20.22 -1.14
N ILE A 138 -5.52 -21.23 -0.28
CA ILE A 138 -5.76 -22.63 -0.68
C ILE A 138 -7.13 -22.76 -1.34
N LEU A 139 -8.18 -22.19 -0.74
CA LEU A 139 -9.52 -22.18 -1.30
C LEU A 139 -9.57 -21.49 -2.67
N LEU A 140 -8.91 -20.35 -2.81
CA LEU A 140 -8.80 -19.64 -4.08
C LEU A 140 -8.12 -20.50 -5.16
N VAL A 141 -7.04 -21.19 -4.82
CA VAL A 141 -6.35 -22.10 -5.73
C VAL A 141 -7.26 -23.26 -6.14
N ILE A 142 -7.99 -23.85 -5.21
CA ILE A 142 -8.94 -24.94 -5.50
C ILE A 142 -10.05 -24.45 -6.44
N VAL A 143 -10.62 -23.28 -6.19
CA VAL A 143 -11.65 -22.68 -7.06
C VAL A 143 -11.10 -22.40 -8.45
N LEU A 144 -9.90 -21.81 -8.55
CA LEU A 144 -9.24 -21.57 -9.83
C LEU A 144 -8.98 -22.87 -10.62
N LEU A 145 -8.55 -23.91 -9.94
CA LEU A 145 -8.35 -25.25 -10.55
C LEU A 145 -9.69 -25.85 -11.01
N ALA A 146 -10.74 -25.76 -10.21
CA ALA A 146 -12.06 -26.26 -10.57
C ALA A 146 -12.64 -25.50 -11.79
N VAL A 147 -12.50 -24.18 -11.83
CA VAL A 147 -12.89 -23.37 -12.99
C VAL A 147 -12.05 -23.71 -14.22
N GLY A 148 -10.73 -23.89 -14.05
CA GLY A 148 -9.83 -24.29 -15.14
C GLY A 148 -10.19 -25.65 -15.73
N LEU A 149 -10.47 -26.64 -14.88
CA LEU A 149 -10.96 -27.96 -15.30
C LEU A 149 -12.29 -27.88 -16.02
N GLY A 150 -13.26 -27.16 -15.46
CA GLY A 150 -14.58 -26.98 -16.09
C GLY A 150 -14.51 -26.31 -17.47
N LEU A 151 -13.63 -25.34 -17.65
CA LEU A 151 -13.38 -24.69 -18.94
C LEU A 151 -12.76 -25.64 -19.96
N VAL A 152 -11.76 -26.43 -19.54
CA VAL A 152 -11.12 -27.44 -20.40
C VAL A 152 -12.13 -28.49 -20.82
N GLU A 153 -12.95 -28.99 -19.90
CA GLU A 153 -13.97 -29.99 -20.17
C GLU A 153 -15.06 -29.45 -21.12
N LEU A 154 -15.50 -28.19 -20.91
CA LEU A 154 -16.45 -27.52 -21.78
C LEU A 154 -15.94 -27.39 -23.23
N ILE A 155 -14.66 -27.06 -23.40
CA ILE A 155 -14.02 -26.93 -24.73
C ILE A 155 -13.80 -28.31 -25.36
N ALA A 156 -13.50 -29.32 -24.56
CA ALA A 156 -13.21 -30.69 -25.04
C ALA A 156 -14.46 -31.51 -25.32
N LEU A 157 -15.64 -31.14 -24.83
CA LEU A 157 -16.92 -31.82 -25.04
C LEU A 157 -17.19 -32.19 -26.51
N PRO A 158 -17.03 -31.27 -27.50
CA PRO A 158 -17.27 -31.59 -28.90
C PRO A 158 -16.24 -32.54 -29.52
N PHE A 159 -15.08 -32.74 -28.85
CA PHE A 159 -13.97 -33.58 -29.34
C PHE A 159 -13.88 -34.97 -28.64
N GLY A 160 -14.90 -35.34 -27.86
CA GLY A 160 -14.95 -36.63 -27.18
C GLY A 160 -14.42 -36.66 -25.75
N GLY A 161 -14.18 -35.49 -25.16
CA GLY A 161 -13.72 -35.33 -23.77
C GLY A 161 -12.20 -35.53 -23.59
N VAL A 162 -11.69 -35.14 -22.43
CA VAL A 162 -10.27 -35.32 -22.06
C VAL A 162 -10.19 -36.29 -20.88
N SER A 163 -9.19 -37.15 -20.86
CA SER A 163 -8.92 -37.97 -19.66
C SER A 163 -8.67 -37.10 -18.43
N LEU A 164 -9.09 -37.52 -17.24
CA LEU A 164 -8.94 -36.79 -16.00
C LEU A 164 -7.51 -36.25 -15.78
N GLY A 165 -6.48 -37.02 -16.14
CA GLY A 165 -5.08 -36.61 -16.05
C GLY A 165 -4.71 -35.50 -17.03
N GLY A 166 -5.18 -35.60 -18.28
CA GLY A 166 -4.96 -34.57 -19.32
C GLY A 166 -5.70 -33.29 -19.01
N GLY A 167 -6.95 -33.38 -18.53
CA GLY A 167 -7.74 -32.26 -18.10
C GLY A 167 -7.12 -31.47 -16.95
N LEU A 168 -6.54 -32.19 -15.99
CA LEU A 168 -5.87 -31.57 -14.83
C LEU A 168 -4.60 -30.83 -15.23
N LEU A 169 -3.76 -31.42 -16.10
CA LEU A 169 -2.57 -30.76 -16.63
C LEU A 169 -2.91 -29.50 -17.44
N LEU A 170 -3.90 -29.59 -18.33
CA LEU A 170 -4.35 -28.44 -19.14
C LEU A 170 -5.00 -27.37 -18.26
N GLY A 171 -5.77 -27.75 -17.24
CA GLY A 171 -6.36 -26.83 -16.27
C GLY A 171 -5.30 -26.05 -15.48
N VAL A 172 -4.27 -26.72 -14.99
CA VAL A 172 -3.13 -26.07 -14.30
C VAL A 172 -2.38 -25.14 -15.27
N LEU A 173 -2.09 -25.59 -16.49
CA LEU A 173 -1.44 -24.77 -17.50
C LEU A 173 -2.23 -23.50 -17.80
N LEU A 174 -3.55 -23.61 -17.97
CA LEU A 174 -4.44 -22.48 -18.21
C LEU A 174 -4.42 -21.46 -17.06
N VAL A 175 -4.44 -21.92 -15.81
CA VAL A 175 -4.34 -21.07 -14.61
C VAL A 175 -2.99 -20.37 -14.57
N VAL A 176 -1.88 -21.07 -14.84
CA VAL A 176 -0.52 -20.47 -14.87
C VAL A 176 -0.42 -19.43 -15.95
N VAL A 177 -0.94 -19.69 -17.15
CA VAL A 177 -0.96 -18.72 -18.26
C VAL A 177 -1.80 -17.49 -17.90
N ALA A 178 -3.00 -17.69 -17.32
CA ALA A 178 -3.86 -16.58 -16.90
C ALA A 178 -3.18 -15.70 -15.85
N ILE A 179 -2.54 -16.29 -14.83
CA ILE A 179 -1.76 -15.56 -13.82
C ILE A 179 -0.58 -14.83 -14.46
N GLY A 180 0.14 -15.46 -15.40
CA GLY A 180 1.23 -14.85 -16.14
C GLY A 180 0.80 -13.63 -16.94
N ILE A 181 -0.32 -13.73 -17.64
CA ILE A 181 -0.92 -12.61 -18.40
C ILE A 181 -1.30 -11.48 -17.46
N LEU A 182 -1.99 -11.76 -16.35
CA LEU A 182 -2.37 -10.77 -15.34
C LEU A 182 -1.14 -10.08 -14.73
N ALA A 183 -0.09 -10.83 -14.42
CA ALA A 183 1.15 -10.28 -13.91
C ALA A 183 1.85 -9.35 -14.92
N LEU A 184 1.88 -9.72 -16.19
CA LEU A 184 2.43 -8.89 -17.27
C LEU A 184 1.63 -7.59 -17.47
N PHE A 185 0.29 -7.67 -17.46
CA PHE A 185 -0.56 -6.49 -17.52
C PHE A 185 -0.40 -5.59 -16.29
N GLY A 186 -0.28 -6.18 -15.09
CA GLY A 186 0.00 -5.47 -13.85
C GLY A 186 1.32 -4.69 -13.90
N ARG A 187 2.40 -5.33 -14.37
CA ARG A 187 3.73 -4.70 -14.55
C ARG A 187 3.69 -3.55 -15.57
N ARG A 188 3.03 -3.73 -16.70
CA ARG A 188 2.89 -2.67 -17.72
C ARG A 188 2.12 -1.45 -17.21
N ARG A 189 1.08 -1.64 -16.38
CA ARG A 189 0.34 -0.54 -15.76
C ARG A 189 1.16 0.20 -14.72
N GLN A 190 1.99 -0.51 -13.94
CA GLN A 190 2.89 0.10 -12.97
C GLN A 190 4.00 0.92 -13.64
N ALA A 191 4.60 0.41 -14.72
CA ALA A 191 5.60 1.14 -15.49
C ALA A 191 5.04 2.47 -16.03
N LYS A 192 3.84 2.45 -16.65
CA LYS A 192 3.17 3.66 -17.13
C LYS A 192 2.83 4.66 -16.02
N ALA A 193 2.42 4.18 -14.84
CA ALA A 193 2.13 5.03 -13.70
C ALA A 193 3.40 5.70 -13.14
N LEU A 194 4.54 5.01 -13.15
CA LEU A 194 5.85 5.57 -12.76
C LEU A 194 6.34 6.61 -13.76
N GLU A 195 6.19 6.36 -15.06
CA GLU A 195 6.53 7.33 -16.13
C GLU A 195 5.69 8.61 -16.02
N GLN A 196 4.38 8.48 -15.76
CA GLN A 196 3.50 9.64 -15.57
C GLN A 196 3.87 10.46 -14.32
N ARG A 197 4.27 9.80 -13.22
CA ARG A 197 4.77 10.49 -12.02
C ARG A 197 6.10 11.19 -12.27
N ALA A 198 7.02 10.55 -13.01
CA ALA A 198 8.30 11.14 -13.38
C ALA A 198 8.14 12.32 -14.36
N ALA A 199 7.16 12.27 -15.27
CA ALA A 199 6.83 13.38 -16.15
C ALA A 199 6.22 14.58 -15.40
N ALA A 200 5.31 14.31 -14.45
CA ALA A 200 4.70 15.35 -13.61
C ALA A 200 5.67 16.05 -12.64
N SER A 201 6.81 15.41 -12.31
CA SER A 201 7.84 15.99 -11.46
C SER A 201 8.88 16.82 -12.23
N ARG A 202 8.84 16.82 -13.57
CA ARG A 202 9.77 17.57 -14.44
C ARG A 202 9.16 18.85 -15.04
N GLY A 203 7.86 19.06 -14.89
CA GLY A 203 7.13 20.27 -15.29
C GLY A 203 6.72 21.10 -14.09
#